data_23f4c4a9abff8b77ab5a4b17a1cd430d
#
_entry.id   23f4c4a9abff8b77ab5a4b17a1cd430d
#
_cell.length_a   1.000
_cell.length_b   1.000
_cell.length_c   1.000
_cell.angle_alpha   90.00
_cell.angle_beta   90.00
_cell.angle_gamma   90.00
#
_symmetry.space_group_name_H-M   'P 1'
#
loop_
_entity.id
_entity.type
_entity.pdbx_description
1 polymer ?
#
loop_
_entity_poly.entity_id
_entity_poly.type
_entity_poly.pdbx_seq_one_letter_code
_entity_poly.pdbx_strand_id
1 'polypeptide(L)'
;MKSVDALWNRNCEEKFFMKLLEITTAEKLFYNADKHLVAYWPKSYEGVTSTLQSRNSYIGDFTEKWVTELISSVLPKSLYAVSDVECADLGLTSKSAADVVVSKSNSKKQNSDDILIIFEVKMSIVWNWELQNSKLQCLGDYKTHRGNPSLLRSDSMLKAIGKSINIRTSSEAAKRIPIVIIGNTPITKIYYEKIDHLKTSGIIQNIWSLNPYPLDEVTDKDNLKETKDKGFLRFDSLNELKHCVKDLLSCDLNFFSSMKTK
;
A
#
# COMPACT_ATOMS: atom_id res chain seq x y z
N MET A 1 17.49 12.46 -7.71
CA MET A 1 16.71 11.27 -7.29
C MET A 1 16.55 10.38 -8.51
N LYS A 2 16.88 9.08 -8.41
CA LYS A 2 16.59 8.12 -9.49
C LYS A 2 15.08 7.91 -9.50
N SER A 3 14.43 8.07 -10.66
CA SER A 3 13.01 7.79 -10.84
C SER A 3 12.72 6.33 -10.47
N VAL A 4 11.54 6.08 -9.90
CA VAL A 4 11.05 4.71 -9.71
C VAL A 4 10.53 4.26 -11.06
N ASP A 5 11.30 3.41 -11.74
CA ASP A 5 11.03 3.01 -13.12
C ASP A 5 10.27 1.67 -13.21
N ALA A 6 9.89 1.08 -12.07
CA ALA A 6 9.23 -0.22 -12.01
C ALA A 6 8.27 -0.32 -10.82
N LEU A 7 7.29 -1.20 -10.94
CA LEU A 7 6.42 -1.61 -9.83
C LEU A 7 7.21 -2.39 -8.77
N TRP A 8 6.58 -2.60 -7.60
CA TRP A 8 7.20 -3.33 -6.48
C TRP A 8 7.66 -4.73 -6.89
N ASN A 9 8.84 -5.11 -6.43
CA ASN A 9 9.45 -6.41 -6.70
C ASN A 9 10.50 -6.75 -5.63
N ARG A 10 11.15 -7.92 -5.74
CA ARG A 10 12.19 -8.36 -4.79
C ARG A 10 13.33 -7.38 -4.62
N ASN A 11 13.78 -6.72 -5.69
CA ASN A 11 14.85 -5.75 -5.60
C ASN A 11 14.47 -4.53 -4.74
N CYS A 12 13.18 -4.19 -4.64
CA CYS A 12 12.72 -3.13 -3.74
C CYS A 12 12.92 -3.53 -2.27
N GLU A 13 12.63 -4.80 -1.93
CA GLU A 13 12.83 -5.31 -0.57
C GLU A 13 14.31 -5.52 -0.23
N GLU A 14 15.10 -6.01 -1.17
CA GLU A 14 16.54 -6.10 -1.00
C GLU A 14 17.14 -4.71 -0.70
N LYS A 15 16.77 -3.70 -1.48
CA LYS A 15 17.21 -2.31 -1.25
C LYS A 15 16.74 -1.77 0.11
N PHE A 16 15.53 -2.12 0.55
CA PHE A 16 15.03 -1.78 1.88
C PHE A 16 15.95 -2.35 2.96
N PHE A 17 16.23 -3.65 2.94
CA PHE A 17 17.10 -4.28 3.95
C PHE A 17 18.51 -3.76 3.91
N MET A 18 19.14 -3.67 2.72
CA MET A 18 20.50 -3.16 2.57
C MET A 18 20.64 -1.75 3.13
N LYS A 19 19.73 -0.85 2.78
CA LYS A 19 19.74 0.52 3.28
C LYS A 19 19.57 0.59 4.81
N LEU A 20 18.73 -0.25 5.39
CA LEU A 20 18.51 -0.23 6.83
C LEU A 20 19.65 -0.89 7.61
N LEU A 21 20.33 -1.88 7.05
CA LEU A 21 21.52 -2.47 7.67
C LEU A 21 22.70 -1.49 7.78
N GLU A 22 22.68 -0.38 7.02
CA GLU A 22 23.65 0.72 7.18
C GLU A 22 23.39 1.59 8.42
N ILE A 23 22.12 1.63 8.92
CA ILE A 23 21.70 2.57 9.96
C ILE A 23 21.12 1.90 11.21
N THR A 24 20.87 0.59 11.18
CA THR A 24 20.35 -0.15 12.33
C THR A 24 20.92 -1.56 12.39
N THR A 25 20.64 -2.28 13.49
CA THR A 25 21.17 -3.64 13.69
C THR A 25 20.26 -4.71 13.07
N ALA A 26 20.83 -5.86 12.78
CA ALA A 26 20.12 -6.98 12.17
C ALA A 26 18.95 -7.48 13.05
N GLU A 27 19.09 -7.45 14.39
CA GLU A 27 18.08 -7.91 15.35
C GLU A 27 16.82 -7.03 15.31
N LYS A 28 16.92 -5.78 14.84
CA LYS A 28 15.76 -4.91 14.63
C LYS A 28 15.02 -5.19 13.33
N LEU A 29 15.62 -5.94 12.42
CA LEU A 29 15.12 -6.21 11.08
C LEU A 29 14.73 -7.68 10.88
N PHE A 30 15.42 -8.59 11.56
CA PHE A 30 15.27 -10.03 11.39
C PHE A 30 14.94 -10.72 12.70
N TYR A 31 14.18 -11.78 12.62
CA TYR A 31 13.99 -12.73 13.72
C TYR A 31 15.16 -13.70 13.80
N ASN A 32 15.56 -14.07 15.00
CA ASN A 32 16.51 -15.15 15.22
C ASN A 32 15.75 -16.47 15.34
N ALA A 33 15.69 -17.25 14.27
CA ALA A 33 15.08 -18.56 14.21
C ALA A 33 16.19 -19.62 14.14
N ASP A 34 16.47 -20.28 15.26
CA ASP A 34 17.49 -21.36 15.35
C ASP A 34 18.87 -20.95 14.79
N LYS A 35 19.35 -19.75 15.17
CA LYS A 35 20.59 -19.11 14.70
C LYS A 35 20.54 -18.54 13.28
N HIS A 36 19.39 -18.58 12.62
CA HIS A 36 19.14 -17.96 11.32
C HIS A 36 18.45 -16.60 11.49
N LEU A 37 18.97 -15.58 10.87
CA LEU A 37 18.37 -14.24 10.87
C LEU A 37 17.40 -14.14 9.69
N VAL A 38 16.10 -14.33 9.96
CA VAL A 38 15.06 -14.38 8.92
C VAL A 38 14.04 -13.25 9.03
N ALA A 39 13.54 -12.77 7.90
CA ALA A 39 12.54 -11.70 7.86
C ALA A 39 11.18 -12.16 8.39
N TYR A 40 10.84 -13.41 8.23
CA TYR A 40 9.61 -14.02 8.76
C TYR A 40 9.89 -15.37 9.37
N TRP A 41 9.13 -15.74 10.38
CA TRP A 41 9.17 -17.07 10.98
C TRP A 41 8.85 -18.14 9.94
N PRO A 42 9.73 -19.14 9.73
CA PRO A 42 9.43 -20.29 8.86
C PRO A 42 8.16 -21.01 9.30
N LYS A 43 7.43 -21.65 8.39
CA LYS A 43 6.25 -22.46 8.75
C LYS A 43 6.57 -23.59 9.70
N SER A 44 7.76 -24.18 9.57
CA SER A 44 8.27 -25.27 10.41
C SER A 44 8.75 -24.83 11.80
N TYR A 45 8.86 -23.51 12.06
CA TYR A 45 9.35 -23.03 13.36
C TYR A 45 8.31 -23.28 14.46
N GLU A 46 8.71 -23.99 15.54
CA GLU A 46 7.84 -24.39 16.66
C GLU A 46 8.04 -23.52 17.92
N GLY A 47 9.03 -22.63 17.92
CA GLY A 47 9.34 -21.75 19.05
C GLY A 47 8.34 -20.61 19.24
N VAL A 48 8.60 -19.80 20.27
CA VAL A 48 7.80 -18.62 20.59
C VAL A 48 8.02 -17.56 19.52
N THR A 49 6.92 -17.06 18.94
CA THR A 49 6.95 -16.00 17.93
C THR A 49 6.71 -14.63 18.54
N SER A 50 7.35 -13.62 17.99
CA SER A 50 7.18 -12.22 18.37
C SER A 50 6.96 -11.36 17.12
N THR A 51 6.71 -10.07 17.33
CA THR A 51 6.57 -9.09 16.24
C THR A 51 7.66 -8.04 16.34
N LEU A 52 8.40 -7.82 15.26
CA LEU A 52 9.41 -6.76 15.16
C LEU A 52 8.73 -5.42 14.83
N GLN A 53 8.36 -4.67 15.88
CA GLN A 53 7.70 -3.37 15.75
C GLN A 53 8.58 -2.36 15.01
N SER A 54 9.89 -2.34 15.30
CA SER A 54 10.86 -1.46 14.64
C SER A 54 10.87 -1.67 13.12
N ARG A 55 10.95 -2.92 12.66
CA ARG A 55 10.89 -3.23 11.22
C ARG A 55 9.58 -2.81 10.59
N ASN A 56 8.45 -2.99 11.28
CA ASN A 56 7.15 -2.59 10.77
C ASN A 56 7.05 -1.07 10.60
N SER A 57 7.66 -0.28 11.48
CA SER A 57 7.76 1.17 11.29
C SER A 57 8.63 1.50 10.08
N TYR A 58 9.83 0.94 10.00
CA TYR A 58 10.76 1.21 8.90
C TYR A 58 10.18 0.86 7.51
N ILE A 59 9.45 -0.27 7.40
CA ILE A 59 8.84 -0.63 6.10
C ILE A 59 7.68 0.30 5.76
N GLY A 60 6.92 0.80 6.74
CA GLY A 60 5.90 1.81 6.56
C GLY A 60 6.51 3.07 5.93
N ASP A 61 7.48 3.68 6.60
CA ASP A 61 8.17 4.90 6.14
C ASP A 61 8.81 4.71 4.75
N PHE A 62 9.42 3.55 4.52
CA PHE A 62 10.04 3.24 3.24
C PHE A 62 9.03 3.12 2.11
N THR A 63 7.92 2.42 2.34
CA THR A 63 6.90 2.19 1.31
C THR A 63 6.09 3.44 1.01
N GLU A 64 5.79 4.29 2.00
CA GLU A 64 5.13 5.58 1.78
C GLU A 64 5.99 6.49 0.91
N LYS A 65 7.29 6.58 1.21
CA LYS A 65 8.24 7.33 0.37
C LYS A 65 8.33 6.75 -1.04
N TRP A 66 8.43 5.42 -1.16
CA TRP A 66 8.49 4.74 -2.45
C TRP A 66 7.22 4.98 -3.28
N VAL A 67 6.02 4.90 -2.67
CA VAL A 67 4.75 5.21 -3.32
C VAL A 67 4.71 6.67 -3.76
N THR A 68 5.18 7.60 -2.92
CA THR A 68 5.25 9.03 -3.27
C THR A 68 6.11 9.25 -4.51
N GLU A 69 7.28 8.63 -4.59
CA GLU A 69 8.19 8.71 -5.74
C GLU A 69 7.56 8.05 -7.00
N LEU A 70 6.91 6.88 -6.84
CA LEU A 70 6.22 6.18 -7.92
C LEU A 70 5.08 7.01 -8.50
N ILE A 71 4.19 7.52 -7.64
CA ILE A 71 3.07 8.35 -8.07
C ILE A 71 3.59 9.63 -8.73
N SER A 72 4.59 10.29 -8.15
CA SER A 72 5.23 11.48 -8.77
C SER A 72 5.72 11.20 -10.20
N SER A 73 6.22 9.99 -10.48
CA SER A 73 6.76 9.62 -11.80
C SER A 73 5.69 9.52 -12.89
N VAL A 74 4.44 9.33 -12.52
CA VAL A 74 3.31 9.17 -13.46
C VAL A 74 2.39 10.39 -13.53
N LEU A 75 2.61 11.41 -12.67
CA LEU A 75 1.80 12.62 -12.64
C LEU A 75 2.20 13.64 -13.72
N PRO A 76 1.26 14.51 -14.14
CA PRO A 76 1.57 15.74 -14.85
C PRO A 76 2.46 16.66 -14.00
N LYS A 77 3.31 17.47 -14.65
CA LYS A 77 4.22 18.42 -13.97
C LYS A 77 3.51 19.47 -13.08
N SER A 78 2.23 19.70 -13.29
CA SER A 78 1.41 20.66 -12.53
C SER A 78 0.87 20.11 -11.22
N LEU A 79 1.07 18.81 -10.94
CA LEU A 79 0.58 18.14 -9.74
C LEU A 79 1.72 17.54 -8.94
N TYR A 80 1.47 17.36 -7.65
CA TYR A 80 2.44 16.86 -6.68
C TYR A 80 1.91 15.59 -6.02
N ALA A 81 2.78 14.61 -5.80
CA ALA A 81 2.55 13.57 -4.82
C ALA A 81 3.24 13.98 -3.51
N VAL A 82 2.48 14.07 -2.43
CA VAL A 82 2.96 14.58 -1.13
C VAL A 82 2.61 13.57 -0.05
N SER A 83 3.61 13.22 0.80
CA SER A 83 3.39 12.35 1.97
C SER A 83 3.07 13.13 3.24
N ASP A 84 2.48 12.46 4.23
CA ASP A 84 2.15 13.00 5.56
C ASP A 84 1.27 14.25 5.51
N VAL A 85 0.23 14.25 4.68
CA VAL A 85 -0.59 15.45 4.49
C VAL A 85 -1.65 15.57 5.58
N GLU A 86 -1.66 16.73 6.21
CA GLU A 86 -2.68 17.20 7.15
C GLU A 86 -3.73 18.04 6.41
N CYS A 87 -5.01 17.81 6.72
CA CYS A 87 -6.13 18.59 6.21
C CYS A 87 -7.29 18.53 7.22
N ALA A 88 -7.57 19.66 7.86
CA ALA A 88 -8.60 19.73 8.92
C ALA A 88 -9.98 19.32 8.42
N ASP A 89 -10.38 19.79 7.23
CA ASP A 89 -11.67 19.49 6.62
C ASP A 89 -11.89 18.00 6.35
N LEU A 90 -10.79 17.23 6.22
CA LEU A 90 -10.82 15.80 5.96
C LEU A 90 -10.54 14.97 7.22
N GLY A 91 -10.46 15.61 8.40
CA GLY A 91 -10.11 14.94 9.65
C GLY A 91 -8.67 14.38 9.67
N LEU A 92 -7.80 14.86 8.77
CA LEU A 92 -6.39 14.47 8.69
C LEU A 92 -5.55 15.36 9.59
N THR A 93 -5.02 14.77 10.66
CA THR A 93 -4.22 15.47 11.67
C THR A 93 -2.78 14.98 11.64
N SER A 94 -1.88 15.63 12.37
CA SER A 94 -0.47 15.19 12.52
C SER A 94 -0.32 13.75 13.07
N LYS A 95 -1.33 13.25 13.82
CA LYS A 95 -1.34 11.88 14.34
C LYS A 95 -2.01 10.86 13.39
N SER A 96 -2.74 11.35 12.39
CA SER A 96 -3.46 10.55 11.42
C SER A 96 -3.48 11.27 10.07
N ALA A 97 -2.30 11.64 9.59
CA ALA A 97 -2.12 12.26 8.28
C ALA A 97 -2.46 11.29 7.15
N ALA A 98 -2.73 11.80 5.95
CA ALA A 98 -2.80 10.95 4.77
C ALA A 98 -1.40 10.44 4.42
N ASP A 99 -1.27 9.14 4.15
CA ASP A 99 0.01 8.52 3.85
C ASP A 99 0.62 9.15 2.58
N VAL A 100 -0.16 9.27 1.50
CA VAL A 100 0.23 9.99 0.27
C VAL A 100 -1.01 10.64 -0.35
N VAL A 101 -0.88 11.85 -0.89
CA VAL A 101 -1.93 12.50 -1.69
C VAL A 101 -1.41 12.95 -3.05
N VAL A 102 -2.30 13.02 -4.04
CA VAL A 102 -2.09 13.81 -5.24
C VAL A 102 -2.77 15.16 -5.04
N SER A 103 -2.04 16.24 -5.26
CA SER A 103 -2.49 17.58 -4.95
C SER A 103 -1.99 18.63 -5.92
N LYS A 104 -2.68 19.77 -5.93
CA LYS A 104 -2.24 21.02 -6.58
C LYS A 104 -1.16 21.75 -5.78
N SER A 105 -1.01 21.43 -4.50
CA SER A 105 -0.04 22.01 -3.57
C SER A 105 1.02 21.00 -3.16
N ASN A 106 2.26 21.42 -2.94
CA ASN A 106 3.33 20.61 -2.40
C ASN A 106 3.51 20.74 -0.87
N SER A 107 2.61 21.47 -0.20
CA SER A 107 2.64 21.65 1.25
C SER A 107 2.17 20.38 1.98
N LYS A 108 2.67 20.15 3.20
CA LYS A 108 2.13 19.10 4.08
C LYS A 108 0.81 19.52 4.75
N LYS A 109 0.55 20.81 4.94
CA LYS A 109 -0.75 21.31 5.41
C LYS A 109 -1.50 21.87 4.22
N GLN A 110 -2.67 21.31 3.96
CA GLN A 110 -3.44 21.60 2.75
C GLN A 110 -4.91 21.84 3.06
N ASN A 111 -5.59 22.51 2.12
CA ASN A 111 -7.04 22.60 2.07
C ASN A 111 -7.61 21.42 1.26
N SER A 112 -8.84 21.05 1.54
CA SER A 112 -9.52 19.94 0.83
C SER A 112 -9.63 20.19 -0.69
N ASP A 113 -9.74 21.45 -1.15
CA ASP A 113 -9.85 21.81 -2.57
C ASP A 113 -8.55 21.62 -3.37
N ASP A 114 -7.43 21.47 -2.70
CA ASP A 114 -6.15 21.17 -3.32
C ASP A 114 -5.92 19.66 -3.50
N ILE A 115 -6.57 18.83 -2.69
CA ILE A 115 -6.38 17.38 -2.66
C ILE A 115 -7.26 16.73 -3.72
N LEU A 116 -6.63 15.99 -4.65
CA LEU A 116 -7.30 15.33 -5.77
C LEU A 116 -7.48 13.84 -5.57
N ILE A 117 -6.54 13.15 -4.90
CA ILE A 117 -6.59 11.72 -4.60
C ILE A 117 -5.90 11.50 -3.25
N ILE A 118 -6.45 10.62 -2.43
CA ILE A 118 -5.82 10.15 -1.20
C ILE A 118 -5.42 8.68 -1.38
N PHE A 119 -4.17 8.35 -1.06
CA PHE A 119 -3.66 6.99 -1.00
C PHE A 119 -3.37 6.60 0.45
N GLU A 120 -3.95 5.49 0.87
CA GLU A 120 -3.65 4.83 2.14
C GLU A 120 -2.73 3.65 1.87
N VAL A 121 -1.49 3.71 2.34
CA VAL A 121 -0.44 2.74 2.00
C VAL A 121 -0.42 1.61 3.03
N LYS A 122 -0.59 0.39 2.57
CA LYS A 122 -0.58 -0.85 3.37
C LYS A 122 0.36 -1.90 2.78
N MET A 123 1.50 -1.43 2.29
CA MET A 123 2.57 -2.30 1.78
C MET A 123 3.40 -2.87 2.93
N SER A 124 4.02 -4.00 2.69
CA SER A 124 4.93 -4.64 3.65
C SER A 124 5.99 -5.48 2.92
N ILE A 125 6.88 -6.11 3.66
CA ILE A 125 7.77 -7.14 3.12
C ILE A 125 6.91 -8.34 2.70
N VAL A 126 7.10 -8.83 1.49
CA VAL A 126 6.32 -9.94 0.90
C VAL A 126 7.11 -11.24 0.95
N TRP A 127 8.40 -11.17 0.62
CA TRP A 127 9.26 -12.34 0.58
C TRP A 127 9.95 -12.60 1.91
N ASN A 128 10.27 -13.85 2.18
CA ASN A 128 11.11 -14.20 3.32
C ASN A 128 12.59 -14.03 2.91
N TRP A 129 13.31 -13.29 3.73
CA TRP A 129 14.73 -13.02 3.53
C TRP A 129 15.54 -13.58 4.68
N GLU A 130 16.70 -14.12 4.39
CA GLU A 130 17.70 -14.51 5.36
C GLU A 130 18.93 -13.62 5.24
N LEU A 131 19.46 -13.20 6.38
CA LEU A 131 20.75 -12.53 6.48
C LEU A 131 21.79 -13.52 7.00
N GLN A 132 22.70 -13.97 6.14
CA GLN A 132 23.78 -14.87 6.48
C GLN A 132 25.12 -14.29 6.01
N ASN A 133 26.12 -14.20 6.90
CA ASN A 133 27.47 -13.67 6.57
C ASN A 133 27.40 -12.30 5.85
N SER A 134 26.56 -11.40 6.33
CA SER A 134 26.30 -10.08 5.72
C SER A 134 25.75 -10.09 4.28
N LYS A 135 25.24 -11.24 3.83
CA LYS A 135 24.56 -11.37 2.54
C LYS A 135 23.08 -11.64 2.76
N LEU A 136 22.25 -10.98 1.95
CA LEU A 136 20.81 -11.25 1.90
C LEU A 136 20.52 -12.34 0.89
N GLN A 137 19.69 -13.30 1.30
CA GLN A 137 19.19 -14.36 0.44
C GLN A 137 17.67 -14.40 0.54
N CYS A 138 16.97 -14.42 -0.60
CA CYS A 138 15.52 -14.65 -0.62
C CYS A 138 15.25 -16.15 -0.45
N LEU A 139 14.47 -16.50 0.58
CA LEU A 139 14.10 -17.88 0.88
C LEU A 139 12.80 -18.31 0.18
N GLY A 140 12.04 -17.37 -0.38
CA GLY A 140 10.79 -17.64 -1.07
C GLY A 140 9.71 -16.60 -0.75
N ASP A 141 8.54 -16.78 -1.37
CA ASP A 141 7.41 -15.87 -1.26
C ASP A 141 6.63 -16.01 0.07
N TYR A 142 5.52 -15.28 0.21
CA TYR A 142 4.69 -15.28 1.42
C TYR A 142 4.03 -16.64 1.73
N LYS A 143 4.03 -17.60 0.82
CA LYS A 143 3.55 -18.96 1.09
C LYS A 143 4.57 -19.80 1.86
N THR A 144 5.82 -19.39 1.92
CA THR A 144 6.92 -20.12 2.58
C THR A 144 7.05 -19.84 4.07
N HIS A 145 6.42 -18.77 4.59
CA HIS A 145 6.58 -18.29 5.96
C HIS A 145 5.26 -18.13 6.71
N ARG A 146 5.34 -17.92 8.02
CA ARG A 146 4.20 -17.55 8.87
C ARG A 146 3.92 -16.05 8.73
N GLY A 147 2.66 -15.70 8.79
CA GLY A 147 2.18 -14.32 8.71
C GLY A 147 1.72 -13.93 7.32
N ASN A 148 0.73 -13.09 7.28
CA ASN A 148 0.13 -12.58 6.05
C ASN A 148 0.64 -11.15 5.81
N PRO A 149 1.39 -10.87 4.74
CA PRO A 149 1.86 -9.52 4.45
C PRO A 149 0.76 -8.64 3.83
N SER A 150 0.89 -7.33 3.98
CA SER A 150 0.13 -6.30 3.26
C SER A 150 -1.39 -6.55 3.27
N LEU A 151 -2.02 -6.64 2.10
CA LEU A 151 -3.47 -6.81 1.90
C LEU A 151 -4.01 -8.20 2.26
N LEU A 152 -3.13 -9.19 2.42
CA LEU A 152 -3.51 -10.52 2.94
C LEU A 152 -3.81 -10.49 4.44
N ARG A 153 -3.41 -9.42 5.13
CA ARG A 153 -3.59 -9.25 6.57
C ARG A 153 -4.90 -8.51 6.84
N SER A 154 -5.89 -9.19 7.42
CA SER A 154 -7.21 -8.62 7.74
C SER A 154 -7.13 -7.37 8.62
N ASP A 155 -6.23 -7.33 9.60
CA ASP A 155 -5.99 -6.16 10.46
C ASP A 155 -5.58 -4.92 9.66
N SER A 156 -4.66 -5.06 8.71
CA SER A 156 -4.22 -3.97 7.83
C SER A 156 -5.36 -3.47 6.95
N MET A 157 -6.17 -4.38 6.41
CA MET A 157 -7.34 -4.05 5.60
C MET A 157 -8.39 -3.29 6.41
N LEU A 158 -8.74 -3.78 7.60
CA LEU A 158 -9.74 -3.15 8.46
C LEU A 158 -9.30 -1.76 8.93
N LYS A 159 -8.02 -1.56 9.25
CA LYS A 159 -7.47 -0.25 9.59
C LYS A 159 -7.55 0.74 8.43
N ALA A 160 -7.20 0.31 7.21
CA ALA A 160 -7.30 1.16 6.03
C ALA A 160 -8.75 1.53 5.71
N ILE A 161 -9.68 0.57 5.76
CA ILE A 161 -11.12 0.81 5.57
C ILE A 161 -11.64 1.76 6.65
N GLY A 162 -11.30 1.54 7.93
CA GLY A 162 -11.70 2.40 9.04
C GLY A 162 -11.22 3.85 8.88
N LYS A 163 -9.96 4.06 8.47
CA LYS A 163 -9.42 5.39 8.17
C LYS A 163 -10.15 6.03 6.98
N SER A 164 -10.46 5.25 5.93
CA SER A 164 -11.22 5.73 4.77
C SER A 164 -12.63 6.18 5.16
N ILE A 165 -13.32 5.44 6.03
CA ILE A 165 -14.62 5.82 6.57
C ILE A 165 -14.52 7.11 7.37
N ASN A 166 -13.52 7.23 8.26
CA ASN A 166 -13.30 8.43 9.05
C ASN A 166 -13.10 9.67 8.16
N ILE A 167 -12.26 9.57 7.12
CA ILE A 167 -12.08 10.64 6.14
C ILE A 167 -13.41 10.95 5.44
N ARG A 168 -14.11 9.93 4.94
CA ARG A 168 -15.34 10.07 4.14
C ARG A 168 -16.47 10.76 4.91
N THR A 169 -16.48 10.61 6.22
CA THR A 169 -17.51 11.18 7.11
C THR A 169 -17.13 12.54 7.69
N SER A 170 -15.92 13.05 7.43
CA SER A 170 -15.43 14.30 8.02
C SER A 170 -16.09 15.54 7.43
N SER A 171 -16.40 15.57 6.13
CA SER A 171 -17.01 16.74 5.47
C SER A 171 -17.64 16.38 4.13
N GLU A 172 -18.41 17.32 3.55
CA GLU A 172 -18.94 17.20 2.20
C GLU A 172 -17.84 17.17 1.14
N ALA A 173 -16.74 17.91 1.35
CA ALA A 173 -15.59 17.89 0.45
C ALA A 173 -14.96 16.49 0.37
N ALA A 174 -14.88 15.78 1.50
CA ALA A 174 -14.35 14.42 1.56
C ALA A 174 -15.09 13.42 0.64
N LYS A 175 -16.39 13.65 0.40
CA LYS A 175 -17.21 12.77 -0.45
C LYS A 175 -16.76 12.76 -1.93
N ARG A 176 -16.08 13.82 -2.39
CA ARG A 176 -15.67 13.98 -3.78
C ARG A 176 -14.24 13.50 -4.06
N ILE A 177 -13.43 13.28 -3.03
CA ILE A 177 -12.02 12.92 -3.18
C ILE A 177 -11.90 11.40 -3.25
N PRO A 178 -11.34 10.80 -4.32
CA PRO A 178 -11.08 9.37 -4.38
C PRO A 178 -10.12 8.94 -3.26
N ILE A 179 -10.47 7.86 -2.57
CA ILE A 179 -9.61 7.22 -1.59
C ILE A 179 -9.22 5.85 -2.15
N VAL A 180 -7.92 5.61 -2.30
CA VAL A 180 -7.37 4.37 -2.82
C VAL A 180 -6.47 3.72 -1.77
N ILE A 181 -6.69 2.45 -1.47
CA ILE A 181 -5.81 1.68 -0.59
C ILE A 181 -4.74 1.01 -1.47
N ILE A 182 -3.46 1.21 -1.14
CA ILE A 182 -2.33 0.64 -1.87
C ILE A 182 -1.67 -0.46 -1.06
N GLY A 183 -1.47 -1.62 -1.69
CA GLY A 183 -0.67 -2.71 -1.17
C GLY A 183 0.25 -3.33 -2.21
N ASN A 184 0.93 -4.41 -1.82
CA ASN A 184 1.86 -5.15 -2.68
C ASN A 184 1.65 -6.68 -2.63
N THR A 185 0.43 -7.10 -2.29
CA THR A 185 -0.02 -8.50 -2.33
C THR A 185 -1.41 -8.59 -2.94
N PRO A 186 -1.88 -9.78 -3.37
CA PRO A 186 -3.30 -9.99 -3.61
C PRO A 186 -4.12 -9.78 -2.32
N ILE A 187 -5.43 -9.84 -2.45
CA ILE A 187 -6.38 -9.86 -1.35
C ILE A 187 -6.89 -11.28 -1.12
N THR A 188 -7.37 -11.58 0.08
CA THR A 188 -8.00 -12.88 0.34
C THR A 188 -9.40 -12.95 -0.27
N LYS A 189 -9.84 -14.14 -0.68
CA LYS A 189 -11.11 -14.38 -1.36
C LYS A 189 -12.34 -13.83 -0.59
N ILE A 190 -12.29 -13.83 0.74
CA ILE A 190 -13.39 -13.31 1.57
C ILE A 190 -13.60 -11.80 1.43
N TYR A 191 -12.62 -11.07 0.86
CA TYR A 191 -12.71 -9.63 0.61
C TYR A 191 -13.18 -9.27 -0.80
N TYR A 192 -13.30 -10.20 -1.75
CA TYR A 192 -13.62 -9.88 -3.15
C TYR A 192 -14.91 -9.09 -3.25
N GLU A 193 -16.02 -9.64 -2.79
CA GLU A 193 -17.33 -8.97 -2.82
C GLU A 193 -17.38 -7.75 -1.89
N LYS A 194 -16.74 -7.84 -0.71
CA LYS A 194 -16.72 -6.74 0.25
C LYS A 194 -16.06 -5.49 -0.33
N ILE A 195 -14.98 -5.65 -1.09
CA ILE A 195 -14.26 -4.53 -1.69
C ILE A 195 -15.08 -3.93 -2.84
N ASP A 196 -15.75 -4.74 -3.63
CA ASP A 196 -16.67 -4.26 -4.66
C ASP A 196 -17.84 -3.47 -4.04
N HIS A 197 -18.38 -3.93 -2.90
CA HIS A 197 -19.39 -3.19 -2.14
C HIS A 197 -18.84 -1.87 -1.55
N LEU A 198 -17.61 -1.86 -1.02
CA LEU A 198 -16.98 -0.63 -0.52
C LEU A 198 -16.79 0.40 -1.62
N LYS A 199 -16.45 -0.04 -2.84
CA LYS A 199 -16.38 0.82 -4.01
C LYS A 199 -17.74 1.35 -4.41
N THR A 200 -18.74 0.49 -4.59
CA THR A 200 -20.08 0.89 -5.01
C THR A 200 -20.80 1.76 -3.98
N SER A 201 -20.47 1.62 -2.70
CA SER A 201 -20.94 2.51 -1.62
C SER A 201 -20.16 3.83 -1.53
N GLY A 202 -19.12 4.02 -2.34
CA GLY A 202 -18.32 5.24 -2.37
C GLY A 202 -17.41 5.44 -1.16
N ILE A 203 -17.21 4.43 -0.31
CA ILE A 203 -16.30 4.51 0.85
C ILE A 203 -14.85 4.59 0.37
N ILE A 204 -14.47 3.70 -0.55
CA ILE A 204 -13.19 3.74 -1.24
C ILE A 204 -13.41 3.76 -2.75
N GLN A 205 -12.42 4.23 -3.49
CA GLN A 205 -12.44 4.14 -4.96
C GLN A 205 -11.98 2.77 -5.43
N ASN A 206 -10.82 2.33 -4.96
CA ASN A 206 -10.24 1.03 -5.30
C ASN A 206 -9.27 0.58 -4.19
N ILE A 207 -8.89 -0.70 -4.28
CA ILE A 207 -7.69 -1.24 -3.65
C ILE A 207 -6.73 -1.63 -4.77
N TRP A 208 -5.48 -1.15 -4.71
CA TRP A 208 -4.46 -1.39 -5.72
C TRP A 208 -3.35 -2.28 -5.17
N SER A 209 -2.96 -3.30 -5.93
CA SER A 209 -1.72 -4.04 -5.70
C SER A 209 -0.66 -3.61 -6.70
N LEU A 210 0.46 -3.09 -6.19
CA LEU A 210 1.58 -2.59 -6.98
C LEU A 210 2.69 -3.63 -7.19
N ASN A 211 2.41 -4.91 -6.94
CA ASN A 211 3.34 -6.01 -7.15
C ASN A 211 2.74 -7.00 -8.15
N PRO A 212 3.23 -7.03 -9.38
CA PRO A 212 2.73 -7.94 -10.41
C PRO A 212 3.01 -9.42 -10.11
N TYR A 213 4.11 -9.71 -9.39
CA TYR A 213 4.61 -11.06 -9.16
C TYR A 213 4.93 -11.31 -7.68
N PRO A 214 3.92 -11.35 -6.79
CA PRO A 214 4.13 -11.53 -5.35
C PRO A 214 4.45 -12.98 -4.96
N LEU A 215 4.35 -13.91 -5.90
CA LEU A 215 4.60 -15.34 -5.75
C LEU A 215 5.73 -15.80 -6.65
N ASP A 216 6.45 -16.83 -6.22
CA ASP A 216 7.48 -17.50 -7.00
C ASP A 216 6.87 -18.40 -8.07
N GLU A 217 5.79 -19.11 -7.70
CA GLU A 217 4.99 -19.94 -8.60
C GLU A 217 3.55 -19.46 -8.58
N VAL A 218 3.05 -19.02 -9.72
CA VAL A 218 1.69 -18.51 -9.88
C VAL A 218 0.78 -19.64 -10.34
N THR A 219 -0.24 -19.94 -9.54
CA THR A 219 -1.38 -20.74 -9.99
C THR A 219 -2.51 -19.79 -10.41
N ASP A 220 -3.38 -20.21 -11.34
CA ASP A 220 -4.51 -19.40 -11.81
C ASP A 220 -5.42 -18.90 -10.66
N LYS A 221 -5.50 -19.68 -9.57
CA LYS A 221 -6.29 -19.30 -8.38
C LYS A 221 -5.71 -18.15 -7.57
N ASP A 222 -4.39 -17.94 -7.66
CA ASP A 222 -3.66 -16.92 -6.90
C ASP A 222 -3.44 -15.63 -7.72
N ASN A 223 -3.85 -15.63 -8.99
CA ASN A 223 -3.51 -14.60 -9.97
C ASN A 223 -4.66 -13.61 -10.22
N LEU A 224 -5.42 -13.26 -9.17
CA LEU A 224 -6.48 -12.28 -9.33
C LEU A 224 -5.91 -10.96 -9.83
N LYS A 225 -6.35 -10.52 -11.03
CA LYS A 225 -6.01 -9.21 -11.57
C LYS A 225 -7.01 -8.15 -11.13
N GLU A 226 -8.31 -8.46 -11.16
CA GLU A 226 -9.37 -7.54 -10.75
C GLU A 226 -10.56 -8.30 -10.17
N THR A 227 -11.33 -7.67 -9.28
CA THR A 227 -12.63 -8.16 -8.83
C THR A 227 -13.72 -7.76 -9.84
N LYS A 228 -14.92 -8.35 -9.70
CA LYS A 228 -16.04 -8.20 -10.64
C LYS A 228 -16.37 -6.73 -10.95
N ASP A 229 -16.48 -5.90 -9.91
CA ASP A 229 -16.80 -4.48 -10.04
C ASP A 229 -15.56 -3.59 -9.93
N LYS A 230 -14.37 -4.19 -10.12
CA LYS A 230 -13.07 -3.52 -10.09
C LYS A 230 -12.78 -2.76 -8.79
N GLY A 231 -13.28 -3.27 -7.67
CA GLY A 231 -12.92 -2.76 -6.35
C GLY A 231 -11.44 -3.04 -6.03
N PHE A 232 -10.90 -4.16 -6.51
CA PHE A 232 -9.48 -4.49 -6.47
C PHE A 232 -8.88 -4.51 -7.88
N LEU A 233 -7.67 -3.97 -8.01
CA LEU A 233 -6.87 -3.98 -9.24
C LEU A 233 -5.42 -4.33 -8.91
N ARG A 234 -4.82 -5.28 -9.63
CA ARG A 234 -3.39 -5.50 -9.66
C ARG A 234 -2.81 -4.92 -10.94
N PHE A 235 -1.74 -4.16 -10.82
CA PHE A 235 -1.03 -3.61 -11.97
C PHE A 235 0.10 -4.54 -12.38
N ASP A 236 0.23 -4.78 -13.67
CA ASP A 236 1.31 -5.58 -14.27
C ASP A 236 2.39 -4.68 -14.89
N SER A 237 2.08 -3.39 -15.08
CA SER A 237 3.01 -2.42 -15.63
C SER A 237 2.80 -1.00 -15.09
N LEU A 238 3.85 -0.19 -15.18
CA LEU A 238 3.78 1.23 -14.84
C LEU A 238 2.81 1.99 -15.76
N ASN A 239 2.65 1.55 -16.99
CA ASN A 239 1.70 2.17 -17.94
C ASN A 239 0.25 1.94 -17.50
N GLU A 240 -0.11 0.77 -17.01
CA GLU A 240 -1.45 0.52 -16.46
C GLU A 240 -1.72 1.44 -15.26
N LEU A 241 -0.77 1.57 -14.33
CA LEU A 241 -0.88 2.48 -13.20
C LEU A 241 -1.07 3.92 -13.68
N LYS A 242 -0.26 4.37 -14.65
CA LYS A 242 -0.35 5.73 -15.22
C LYS A 242 -1.71 6.03 -15.82
N HIS A 243 -2.29 5.08 -16.58
CA HIS A 243 -3.63 5.24 -17.13
C HIS A 243 -4.68 5.34 -16.03
N CYS A 244 -4.62 4.46 -15.02
CA CYS A 244 -5.58 4.47 -13.94
C CYS A 244 -5.50 5.76 -13.10
N VAL A 245 -4.29 6.27 -12.81
CA VAL A 245 -4.12 7.58 -12.15
C VAL A 245 -4.69 8.71 -13.00
N LYS A 246 -4.45 8.71 -14.33
CA LYS A 246 -5.00 9.70 -15.25
C LYS A 246 -6.53 9.65 -15.28
N ASP A 247 -7.12 8.47 -15.30
CA ASP A 247 -8.57 8.29 -15.28
C ASP A 247 -9.18 8.84 -13.99
N LEU A 248 -8.55 8.59 -12.83
CA LEU A 248 -9.00 9.16 -11.56
C LEU A 248 -8.93 10.69 -11.54
N LEU A 249 -7.93 11.29 -12.18
CA LEU A 249 -7.78 12.75 -12.28
C LEU A 249 -8.74 13.40 -13.27
N SER A 250 -9.20 12.65 -14.29
CA SER A 250 -10.10 13.15 -15.33
C SER A 250 -11.58 12.90 -15.04
N CYS A 251 -11.90 12.03 -14.10
CA CYS A 251 -13.28 11.83 -13.66
C CYS A 251 -13.74 13.09 -12.92
N ASP A 252 -14.64 13.86 -13.55
CA ASP A 252 -15.52 14.76 -12.80
C ASP A 252 -16.32 13.89 -11.83
N LEU A 253 -15.88 13.90 -10.55
CA LEU A 253 -16.44 13.04 -9.50
C LEU A 253 -17.84 13.49 -9.07
N ASN A 254 -18.75 13.58 -10.03
CA ASN A 254 -20.19 13.59 -9.78
C ASN A 254 -20.71 12.21 -9.32
N PHE A 255 -19.86 11.46 -8.58
CA PHE A 255 -20.15 10.08 -8.14
C PHE A 255 -21.36 9.98 -7.23
N PHE A 256 -21.80 11.10 -6.61
CA PHE A 256 -22.94 11.14 -5.69
C PHE A 256 -24.20 11.80 -6.27
N SER A 257 -24.21 12.24 -7.52
CA SER A 257 -25.43 12.74 -8.14
C SER A 257 -26.47 11.64 -8.41
N SER A 258 -26.03 10.38 -8.51
CA SER A 258 -26.92 9.23 -8.75
C SER A 258 -27.63 8.71 -7.49
N MET A 259 -27.25 9.14 -6.28
CA MET A 259 -27.96 8.79 -5.04
C MET A 259 -29.13 9.71 -4.69
N LYS A 260 -29.43 10.75 -5.51
CA LYS A 260 -30.52 11.71 -5.22
C LYS A 260 -31.84 11.37 -5.91
N THR A 261 -31.96 10.24 -6.58
CA THR A 261 -33.22 9.83 -7.20
C THR A 261 -33.45 8.33 -7.04
N LYS A 262 -33.95 7.95 -5.88
CA LYS A 262 -34.97 6.88 -5.74
C LYS A 262 -35.69 7.05 -4.41
#